data_a32d3767efeaef5037619eb30fe4b9fd
#
_entry.id   a32d3767efeaef5037619eb30fe4b9fd
#
_cell.length_a   1.000
_cell.length_b   1.000
_cell.length_c   1.000
_cell.angle_alpha   90.00
_cell.angle_beta   90.00
_cell.angle_gamma   90.00
#
_symmetry.space_group_name_H-M   'P 1'
#
loop_
_entity.id
_entity.type
_entity.pdbx_description
1 polymer ?
#
loop_
_entity_poly.entity_id
_entity_poly.type
_entity_poly.pdbx_seq_one_letter_code
_entity_poly.pdbx_strand_id
1 'polypeptide(L)'
;MYKCHVCGKQFQGGDRRDTQTIFDEYLHGKQTYAQLAERYHCSPKTIQRCIDKAKPRMPQKGQSVANVVMDTTYFSDIGVMVFKNSLDGKILYVKIVGSETVRGYVDGVDRIKDMGYSVQAIVADGRRGIFNAFKDIPVQLCQFHQVKTVTKYLTKKPKLEASIELRNLSLQLKNSDKAGFILALDEWYAKWESTVNERTTFVEDGKERSTYTHMNLRKAYRSLRRNIPHLFVFEEWMELGIPNTTNCLDGHFSDLKNKLRNHNGMSRRRKIKMILEYLNS
;
A
#
# COMPACT_ATOMS: atom_id res chain seq x y z
N MET A 1 25.92 18.31 38.82
CA MET A 1 27.17 18.79 38.21
C MET A 1 28.30 17.97 38.81
N TYR A 2 29.15 17.35 37.99
CA TYR A 2 30.30 16.55 38.44
C TYR A 2 31.57 17.32 38.19
N LYS A 3 32.57 17.14 39.05
CA LYS A 3 33.89 17.75 38.92
C LYS A 3 34.95 16.64 38.82
N CYS A 4 35.78 16.71 37.79
CA CYS A 4 36.89 15.77 37.65
C CYS A 4 37.91 15.98 38.74
N HIS A 5 38.25 14.96 39.52
CA HIS A 5 39.22 15.05 40.59
C HIS A 5 40.66 15.23 40.09
N VAL A 6 40.94 14.88 38.81
CA VAL A 6 42.30 14.96 38.22
C VAL A 6 42.53 16.34 37.59
N CYS A 7 41.59 16.86 36.78
CA CYS A 7 41.79 18.08 36.00
C CYS A 7 40.90 19.26 36.46
N GLY A 8 40.06 19.08 37.47
CA GLY A 8 39.16 20.11 38.00
C GLY A 8 38.02 20.54 37.08
N LYS A 9 37.92 20.04 35.86
CA LYS A 9 36.83 20.37 34.93
C LYS A 9 35.48 19.93 35.47
N GLN A 10 34.52 20.84 35.42
CA GLN A 10 33.14 20.56 35.75
C GLN A 10 32.41 20.04 34.50
N PHE A 11 31.59 19.00 34.66
CA PHE A 11 30.73 18.47 33.61
C PHE A 11 29.37 18.09 34.19
N GLN A 12 28.35 18.20 33.37
CA GLN A 12 27.07 17.61 33.68
C GLN A 12 27.13 16.15 33.26
N GLY A 13 26.67 15.26 34.12
CA GLY A 13 26.49 13.86 33.74
C GLY A 13 25.62 13.77 32.48
N GLY A 14 26.09 13.03 31.49
CA GLY A 14 25.32 12.81 30.27
C GLY A 14 23.97 12.19 30.58
N ASP A 15 22.99 12.41 29.71
CA ASP A 15 21.70 11.70 29.78
C ASP A 15 21.99 10.23 29.48
N ARG A 16 21.91 9.37 30.51
CA ARG A 16 22.14 7.91 30.38
C ARG A 16 20.99 7.19 29.69
N ARG A 17 19.93 7.92 29.31
CA ARG A 17 18.76 7.35 28.66
C ARG A 17 19.06 7.16 27.18
N ASP A 18 19.02 5.90 26.74
CA ASP A 18 19.09 5.61 25.31
C ASP A 18 17.78 6.06 24.63
N THR A 19 17.90 7.09 23.79
CA THR A 19 16.76 7.68 23.09
C THR A 19 16.15 6.72 22.07
N GLN A 20 16.94 5.79 21.50
CA GLN A 20 16.45 4.81 20.56
C GLN A 20 15.65 3.72 21.27
N THR A 21 16.15 3.17 22.37
CA THR A 21 15.41 2.21 23.20
C THR A 21 14.07 2.76 23.67
N ILE A 22 14.04 4.03 24.16
CA ILE A 22 12.78 4.68 24.55
C ILE A 22 11.82 4.80 23.35
N PHE A 23 12.34 5.09 22.17
CA PHE A 23 11.52 5.19 20.96
C PHE A 23 10.98 3.83 20.53
N ASP A 24 11.79 2.77 20.60
CA ASP A 24 11.39 1.40 20.31
C ASP A 24 10.31 0.90 21.28
N GLU A 25 10.45 1.16 22.58
CA GLU A 25 9.43 0.84 23.58
C GLU A 25 8.12 1.60 23.35
N TYR A 26 8.21 2.88 22.98
CA TYR A 26 7.04 3.67 22.63
C TYR A 26 6.32 3.10 21.41
N LEU A 27 7.05 2.75 20.35
CA LEU A 27 6.49 2.28 19.09
C LEU A 27 6.06 0.80 19.15
N HIS A 28 6.99 -0.09 19.49
CA HIS A 28 6.76 -1.54 19.45
C HIS A 28 6.15 -2.06 20.74
N GLY A 29 6.57 -1.51 21.88
CA GLY A 29 6.03 -1.84 23.18
C GLY A 29 4.65 -1.23 23.48
N LYS A 30 4.11 -0.39 22.60
CA LYS A 30 2.83 0.32 22.77
C LYS A 30 2.73 1.11 24.07
N GLN A 31 3.87 1.55 24.62
CA GLN A 31 3.94 2.28 25.87
C GLN A 31 3.50 3.75 25.66
N THR A 32 2.74 4.28 26.61
CA THR A 32 2.38 5.71 26.65
C THR A 32 3.51 6.56 27.20
N TYR A 33 3.47 7.89 27.00
CA TYR A 33 4.41 8.80 27.62
C TYR A 33 4.40 8.71 29.15
N ALA A 34 3.24 8.48 29.77
CA ALA A 34 3.10 8.35 31.22
C ALA A 34 3.79 7.06 31.72
N GLN A 35 3.54 5.93 31.09
CA GLN A 35 4.16 4.66 31.46
C GLN A 35 5.69 4.68 31.32
N LEU A 36 6.19 5.25 30.21
CA LEU A 36 7.63 5.42 30.01
C LEU A 36 8.22 6.43 31.02
N ALA A 37 7.51 7.51 31.34
CA ALA A 37 7.94 8.47 32.35
C ALA A 37 8.08 7.84 33.74
N GLU A 38 7.14 7.00 34.13
CA GLU A 38 7.18 6.22 35.38
C GLU A 38 8.37 5.26 35.34
N ARG A 39 8.49 4.42 34.29
CA ARG A 39 9.57 3.43 34.13
C ARG A 39 10.98 4.06 34.16
N TYR A 40 11.15 5.21 33.53
CA TYR A 40 12.45 5.91 33.44
C TYR A 40 12.64 6.97 34.52
N HIS A 41 11.74 7.05 35.50
CA HIS A 41 11.76 8.00 36.62
C HIS A 41 11.99 9.46 36.15
N CYS A 42 11.17 9.90 35.19
CA CYS A 42 11.28 11.24 34.63
C CYS A 42 9.92 11.81 34.21
N SER A 43 9.86 13.06 33.78
CA SER A 43 8.62 13.67 33.32
C SER A 43 8.20 13.15 31.92
N PRO A 44 6.89 13.10 31.61
CA PRO A 44 6.41 12.80 30.25
C PRO A 44 7.02 13.72 29.17
N LYS A 45 7.32 14.98 29.54
CA LYS A 45 7.99 15.93 28.65
C LYS A 45 9.42 15.52 28.32
N THR A 46 10.12 14.86 29.24
CA THR A 46 11.46 14.32 29.02
C THR A 46 11.40 13.17 28.03
N ILE A 47 10.44 12.25 28.19
CA ILE A 47 10.20 11.16 27.23
C ILE A 47 9.92 11.72 25.83
N GLN A 48 9.06 12.72 25.70
CA GLN A 48 8.81 13.38 24.42
C GLN A 48 10.08 13.93 23.78
N ARG A 49 10.97 14.57 24.57
CA ARG A 49 12.26 15.08 24.08
C ARG A 49 13.20 13.96 23.64
N CYS A 50 13.23 12.83 24.33
CA CYS A 50 14.00 11.65 23.93
C CYS A 50 13.49 11.12 22.58
N ILE A 51 12.18 10.92 22.43
CA ILE A 51 11.56 10.50 21.18
C ILE A 51 11.83 11.50 20.05
N ASP A 52 11.80 12.81 20.31
CA ASP A 52 12.11 13.83 19.31
C ASP A 52 13.58 13.79 18.84
N LYS A 53 14.52 13.39 19.70
CA LYS A 53 15.95 13.23 19.38
C LYS A 53 16.26 11.93 18.63
N ALA A 54 15.55 10.83 18.89
CA ALA A 54 15.78 9.55 18.21
C ALA A 54 15.69 9.73 16.68
N LYS A 55 16.46 9.00 15.91
CA LYS A 55 16.44 9.04 14.43
C LYS A 55 15.73 7.80 13.91
N PRO A 56 14.78 7.91 12.97
CA PRO A 56 14.19 6.74 12.35
C PRO A 56 15.25 5.96 11.57
N ARG A 57 15.12 4.63 11.59
CA ARG A 57 15.95 3.75 10.77
C ARG A 57 15.76 4.10 9.30
N MET A 58 16.80 3.89 8.53
CA MET A 58 16.79 4.12 7.09
C MET A 58 16.88 2.77 6.36
N PRO A 59 16.25 2.62 5.19
CA PRO A 59 16.38 1.43 4.37
C PRO A 59 17.86 1.16 4.06
N GLN A 60 18.25 -0.11 4.11
CA GLN A 60 19.61 -0.52 3.82
C GLN A 60 19.83 -0.62 2.31
N LYS A 61 21.04 -0.27 1.87
CA LYS A 61 21.50 -0.59 0.51
C LYS A 61 21.61 -2.11 0.35
N GLY A 62 21.25 -2.62 -0.81
CA GLY A 62 21.32 -4.03 -1.12
C GLY A 62 21.87 -4.26 -2.53
N GLN A 63 22.39 -5.45 -2.78
CA GLN A 63 22.77 -5.92 -4.12
C GLN A 63 22.02 -7.23 -4.37
N SER A 64 20.71 -7.17 -4.46
CA SER A 64 19.86 -8.34 -4.68
C SER A 64 18.73 -8.03 -5.67
N VAL A 65 18.16 -9.11 -6.18
CA VAL A 65 16.99 -9.04 -7.04
C VAL A 65 15.76 -8.72 -6.21
N ALA A 66 14.83 -7.95 -6.78
CA ALA A 66 13.60 -7.57 -6.10
C ALA A 66 12.37 -7.69 -7.00
N ASN A 67 11.32 -8.32 -6.46
CA ASN A 67 9.93 -8.13 -6.92
C ASN A 67 9.30 -7.03 -6.06
N VAL A 68 9.11 -5.86 -6.64
CA VAL A 68 8.66 -4.69 -5.89
C VAL A 68 7.15 -4.67 -5.80
N VAL A 69 6.62 -4.98 -4.62
CA VAL A 69 5.21 -4.74 -4.28
C VAL A 69 5.09 -3.31 -3.79
N MET A 70 4.26 -2.51 -4.46
CA MET A 70 4.09 -1.11 -4.11
C MET A 70 2.62 -0.75 -3.92
N ASP A 71 2.35 0.05 -2.89
CA ASP A 71 1.02 0.55 -2.56
C ASP A 71 1.13 1.85 -1.76
N THR A 72 0.05 2.64 -1.73
CA THR A 72 -0.05 3.87 -0.97
C THR A 72 -1.19 3.80 0.02
N THR A 73 -0.91 4.09 1.28
CA THR A 73 -1.94 4.23 2.32
C THR A 73 -1.94 5.63 2.89
N TYR A 74 -3.07 6.03 3.48
CA TYR A 74 -3.23 7.36 4.08
C TYR A 74 -3.48 7.26 5.58
N PHE A 75 -2.79 8.12 6.33
CA PHE A 75 -2.95 8.35 7.75
C PHE A 75 -3.38 9.81 7.96
N SER A 76 -4.69 10.07 7.84
CA SER A 76 -5.28 11.40 7.71
C SER A 76 -4.75 12.11 6.45
N ASP A 77 -3.99 13.19 6.60
CA ASP A 77 -3.38 14.00 5.55
C ASP A 77 -1.98 13.51 5.10
N ILE A 78 -1.48 12.42 5.69
CA ILE A 78 -0.16 11.87 5.38
C ILE A 78 -0.32 10.67 4.47
N GLY A 79 0.02 10.80 3.19
CA GLY A 79 0.17 9.69 2.27
C GLY A 79 1.53 9.01 2.46
N VAL A 80 1.54 7.69 2.46
CA VAL A 80 2.75 6.87 2.64
C VAL A 80 2.80 5.85 1.52
N MET A 81 3.71 6.06 0.57
CA MET A 81 4.06 5.08 -0.46
C MET A 81 5.07 4.11 0.11
N VAL A 82 4.80 2.83 0.01
CA VAL A 82 5.67 1.75 0.49
C VAL A 82 6.05 0.86 -0.67
N PHE A 83 7.33 0.53 -0.72
CA PHE A 83 7.93 -0.37 -1.70
C PHE A 83 8.57 -1.54 -0.94
N LYS A 84 8.07 -2.73 -1.14
CA LYS A 84 8.47 -3.94 -0.43
C LYS A 84 8.97 -4.99 -1.41
N ASN A 85 10.06 -5.66 -1.09
CA ASN A 85 10.47 -6.84 -1.83
C ASN A 85 9.64 -8.04 -1.39
N SER A 86 8.94 -8.69 -2.31
CA SER A 86 8.15 -9.88 -1.98
C SER A 86 9.00 -11.13 -1.77
N LEU A 87 10.24 -11.16 -2.25
CA LEU A 87 11.12 -12.34 -2.17
C LEU A 87 11.67 -12.54 -0.76
N ASP A 88 12.03 -11.47 -0.07
CA ASP A 88 12.59 -11.50 1.29
C ASP A 88 11.75 -10.79 2.34
N GLY A 89 10.64 -10.17 1.92
CA GLY A 89 9.72 -9.47 2.80
C GLY A 89 10.20 -8.12 3.33
N LYS A 90 11.37 -7.62 2.90
CA LYS A 90 11.93 -6.36 3.38
C LYS A 90 11.27 -5.16 2.72
N ILE A 91 11.09 -4.09 3.47
CA ILE A 91 10.72 -2.80 2.94
C ILE A 91 11.97 -2.13 2.37
N LEU A 92 11.95 -1.88 1.06
CA LEU A 92 13.08 -1.31 0.33
C LEU A 92 13.10 0.21 0.41
N TYR A 93 11.92 0.83 0.34
CA TYR A 93 11.80 2.28 0.33
C TYR A 93 10.43 2.73 0.84
N VAL A 94 10.42 3.88 1.50
CA VAL A 94 9.20 4.54 1.98
C VAL A 94 9.26 6.02 1.58
N LYS A 95 8.19 6.52 0.96
CA LYS A 95 8.07 7.92 0.55
C LYS A 95 6.82 8.56 1.17
N ILE A 96 7.02 9.67 1.88
CA ILE A 96 5.89 10.48 2.38
C ILE A 96 5.42 11.38 1.25
N VAL A 97 4.11 11.36 0.97
CA VAL A 97 3.49 12.10 -0.13
C VAL A 97 2.23 12.83 0.33
N GLY A 98 1.87 13.90 -0.35
CA GLY A 98 0.58 14.56 -0.17
C GLY A 98 -0.53 13.85 -0.97
N SER A 99 -0.17 13.34 -2.16
CA SER A 99 -1.09 12.58 -3.03
C SER A 99 -0.34 11.47 -3.74
N GLU A 100 -1.06 10.41 -4.03
CA GLU A 100 -0.57 9.29 -4.81
C GLU A 100 -0.50 9.64 -6.30
N THR A 101 0.68 9.47 -6.91
CA THR A 101 0.92 9.74 -8.34
C THR A 101 1.75 8.65 -8.98
N VAL A 102 1.59 8.43 -10.30
CA VAL A 102 2.45 7.51 -11.07
C VAL A 102 3.90 7.95 -11.01
N ARG A 103 4.17 9.26 -11.10
CA ARG A 103 5.52 9.82 -10.98
C ARG A 103 6.15 9.46 -9.63
N GLY A 104 5.36 9.50 -8.53
CA GLY A 104 5.84 9.09 -7.21
C GLY A 104 6.30 7.64 -7.16
N TYR A 105 5.61 6.74 -7.87
CA TYR A 105 6.01 5.33 -7.98
C TYR A 105 7.26 5.16 -8.84
N VAL A 106 7.36 5.87 -9.97
CA VAL A 106 8.58 5.85 -10.81
C VAL A 106 9.79 6.31 -10.00
N ASP A 107 9.71 7.47 -9.35
CA ASP A 107 10.80 7.99 -8.51
C ASP A 107 11.20 6.99 -7.39
N GLY A 108 10.21 6.26 -6.83
CA GLY A 108 10.47 5.25 -5.81
C GLY A 108 11.22 4.04 -6.35
N VAL A 109 10.83 3.53 -7.52
CA VAL A 109 11.51 2.41 -8.19
C VAL A 109 12.92 2.81 -8.64
N ASP A 110 13.08 4.01 -9.19
CA ASP A 110 14.40 4.54 -9.57
C ASP A 110 15.31 4.64 -8.34
N ARG A 111 14.78 5.12 -7.21
CA ARG A 111 15.53 5.16 -5.95
C ARG A 111 15.98 3.78 -5.47
N ILE A 112 15.15 2.76 -5.64
CA ILE A 112 15.49 1.37 -5.31
C ILE A 112 16.62 0.86 -6.20
N LYS A 113 16.57 1.15 -7.50
CA LYS A 113 17.66 0.84 -8.44
C LYS A 113 18.97 1.54 -8.06
N ASP A 114 18.93 2.82 -7.68
CA ASP A 114 20.07 3.60 -7.19
C ASP A 114 20.68 3.02 -5.91
N MET A 115 19.87 2.31 -5.10
CA MET A 115 20.33 1.62 -3.90
C MET A 115 21.00 0.26 -4.21
N GLY A 116 21.08 -0.13 -5.49
CA GLY A 116 21.75 -1.34 -5.96
C GLY A 116 20.85 -2.55 -6.17
N TYR A 117 19.52 -2.40 -6.10
CA TYR A 117 18.59 -3.50 -6.36
C TYR A 117 18.30 -3.67 -7.86
N SER A 118 18.27 -4.92 -8.33
CA SER A 118 17.77 -5.27 -9.65
C SER A 118 16.28 -5.55 -9.58
N VAL A 119 15.46 -4.63 -10.10
CA VAL A 119 13.99 -4.78 -10.10
C VAL A 119 13.58 -5.62 -11.30
N GLN A 120 13.11 -6.85 -11.06
CA GLN A 120 12.72 -7.79 -12.11
C GLN A 120 11.20 -7.83 -12.35
N ALA A 121 10.39 -7.45 -11.36
CA ALA A 121 8.93 -7.37 -11.49
C ALA A 121 8.34 -6.34 -10.53
N ILE A 122 7.15 -5.86 -10.88
CA ILE A 122 6.37 -4.90 -10.08
C ILE A 122 4.98 -5.46 -9.85
N VAL A 123 4.45 -5.30 -8.62
CA VAL A 123 3.05 -5.59 -8.27
C VAL A 123 2.43 -4.31 -7.75
N ALA A 124 1.34 -3.87 -8.38
CA ALA A 124 0.71 -2.59 -8.05
C ALA A 124 -0.82 -2.64 -8.16
N ASP A 125 -1.48 -1.60 -7.67
CA ASP A 125 -2.88 -1.34 -8.02
C ASP A 125 -3.01 -0.90 -9.50
N GLY A 126 -4.22 -0.97 -10.03
CA GLY A 126 -4.51 -0.64 -11.44
C GLY A 126 -4.57 0.86 -11.72
N ARG A 127 -3.74 1.68 -11.10
CA ARG A 127 -3.72 3.11 -11.33
C ARG A 127 -3.45 3.43 -12.80
N ARG A 128 -4.27 4.34 -13.38
CA ARG A 128 -4.11 4.73 -14.78
C ARG A 128 -2.69 5.24 -15.05
N GLY A 129 -2.04 4.67 -16.06
CA GLY A 129 -0.70 5.04 -16.50
C GLY A 129 0.43 4.22 -15.86
N ILE A 130 0.16 3.39 -14.84
CA ILE A 130 1.20 2.60 -14.16
C ILE A 130 1.88 1.61 -15.13
N PHE A 131 1.11 0.90 -15.95
CA PHE A 131 1.65 -0.06 -16.92
C PHE A 131 2.50 0.62 -18.00
N ASN A 132 2.11 1.82 -18.42
CA ASN A 132 2.88 2.60 -19.39
C ASN A 132 4.18 3.16 -18.81
N ALA A 133 4.22 3.41 -17.50
CA ALA A 133 5.41 3.92 -16.82
C ALA A 133 6.51 2.86 -16.66
N PHE A 134 6.15 1.57 -16.67
CA PHE A 134 7.06 0.44 -16.44
C PHE A 134 7.01 -0.58 -17.59
N LYS A 135 7.11 -0.10 -18.85
CA LYS A 135 6.99 -0.97 -20.05
C LYS A 135 8.03 -2.09 -20.12
N ASP A 136 9.22 -1.83 -19.58
CA ASP A 136 10.37 -2.75 -19.66
C ASP A 136 10.46 -3.71 -18.47
N ILE A 137 9.48 -3.69 -17.59
CA ILE A 137 9.44 -4.54 -16.39
C ILE A 137 8.05 -5.20 -16.34
N PRO A 138 7.94 -6.53 -16.12
CA PRO A 138 6.66 -7.19 -15.89
C PRO A 138 5.86 -6.54 -14.75
N VAL A 139 4.63 -6.08 -15.03
CA VAL A 139 3.77 -5.43 -14.04
C VAL A 139 2.53 -6.27 -13.80
N GLN A 140 2.44 -6.87 -12.63
CA GLN A 140 1.28 -7.59 -12.13
C GLN A 140 0.28 -6.61 -11.51
N LEU A 141 -0.94 -6.62 -12.01
CA LEU A 141 -2.06 -5.94 -11.36
C LEU A 141 -2.52 -6.75 -10.15
N CYS A 142 -2.59 -6.11 -8.99
CA CYS A 142 -3.11 -6.74 -7.79
C CYS A 142 -4.55 -7.24 -8.00
N GLN A 143 -4.74 -8.56 -7.98
CA GLN A 143 -6.05 -9.19 -8.18
C GLN A 143 -7.08 -8.74 -7.13
N PHE A 144 -6.64 -8.49 -5.89
CA PHE A 144 -7.52 -7.97 -4.83
C PHE A 144 -8.06 -6.56 -5.16
N HIS A 145 -7.21 -5.67 -5.70
CA HIS A 145 -7.64 -4.34 -6.14
C HIS A 145 -8.58 -4.41 -7.35
N GLN A 146 -8.39 -5.38 -8.23
CA GLN A 146 -9.34 -5.63 -9.33
C GLN A 146 -10.72 -6.07 -8.80
N VAL A 147 -10.77 -6.98 -7.83
CA VAL A 147 -12.01 -7.38 -7.16
C VAL A 147 -12.68 -6.20 -6.45
N LYS A 148 -11.89 -5.37 -5.76
CA LYS A 148 -12.41 -4.11 -5.15
C LYS A 148 -13.03 -3.19 -6.20
N THR A 149 -12.40 -3.06 -7.37
CA THR A 149 -12.89 -2.25 -8.49
C THR A 149 -14.23 -2.77 -9.02
N VAL A 150 -14.36 -4.07 -9.25
CA VAL A 150 -15.63 -4.71 -9.63
C VAL A 150 -16.70 -4.47 -8.56
N THR A 151 -16.35 -4.70 -7.28
CA THR A 151 -17.27 -4.47 -6.15
C THR A 151 -17.70 -3.00 -6.03
N LYS A 152 -16.83 -2.05 -6.37
CA LYS A 152 -17.17 -0.62 -6.39
C LYS A 152 -18.25 -0.31 -7.41
N TYR A 153 -18.23 -0.95 -8.58
CA TYR A 153 -19.24 -0.78 -9.61
C TYR A 153 -20.54 -1.53 -9.30
N LEU A 154 -20.45 -2.78 -8.82
CA LEU A 154 -21.59 -3.68 -8.66
C LEU A 154 -22.19 -3.67 -7.24
N THR A 155 -21.54 -3.01 -6.28
CA THR A 155 -21.85 -3.08 -4.83
C THR A 155 -21.49 -4.44 -4.20
N LYS A 156 -21.61 -4.54 -2.88
CA LYS A 156 -21.38 -5.81 -2.15
C LYS A 156 -22.56 -6.79 -2.27
N LYS A 157 -23.77 -6.26 -2.51
CA LYS A 157 -25.02 -7.03 -2.61
C LYS A 157 -25.79 -6.56 -3.86
N PRO A 158 -25.34 -6.93 -5.07
CA PRO A 158 -26.05 -6.58 -6.30
C PRO A 158 -27.40 -7.29 -6.36
N LYS A 159 -28.37 -6.68 -7.04
CA LYS A 159 -29.71 -7.24 -7.21
C LYS A 159 -29.91 -7.88 -8.59
N LEU A 160 -29.25 -7.34 -9.62
CA LEU A 160 -29.31 -7.85 -10.97
C LEU A 160 -28.51 -9.14 -11.07
N GLU A 161 -29.09 -10.20 -11.61
CA GLU A 161 -28.47 -11.54 -11.70
C GLU A 161 -27.13 -11.51 -12.44
N ALA A 162 -27.07 -10.83 -13.57
CA ALA A 162 -25.81 -10.60 -14.31
C ALA A 162 -24.72 -9.96 -13.43
N SER A 163 -25.11 -9.03 -12.54
CA SER A 163 -24.17 -8.38 -11.61
C SER A 163 -23.73 -9.32 -10.48
N ILE A 164 -24.64 -10.19 -10.00
CA ILE A 164 -24.32 -11.21 -8.98
C ILE A 164 -23.30 -12.19 -9.55
N GLU A 165 -23.55 -12.73 -10.74
CA GLU A 165 -22.65 -13.67 -11.39
C GLU A 165 -21.29 -13.06 -11.72
N LEU A 166 -21.24 -11.84 -12.30
CA LEU A 166 -19.97 -11.17 -12.61
C LEU A 166 -19.15 -10.89 -11.37
N ARG A 167 -19.81 -10.50 -10.28
CA ARG A 167 -19.14 -10.30 -9.00
C ARG A 167 -18.59 -11.61 -8.45
N ASN A 168 -19.35 -12.70 -8.49
CA ASN A 168 -18.92 -14.02 -8.05
C ASN A 168 -17.73 -14.51 -8.89
N LEU A 169 -17.79 -14.33 -10.21
CA LEU A 169 -16.67 -14.62 -11.11
C LEU A 169 -15.41 -13.83 -10.70
N SER A 170 -15.55 -12.53 -10.42
CA SER A 170 -14.41 -11.73 -9.97
C SER A 170 -13.80 -12.20 -8.65
N LEU A 171 -14.59 -12.77 -7.73
CA LEU A 171 -14.10 -13.35 -6.48
C LEU A 171 -13.29 -14.64 -6.69
N GLN A 172 -13.54 -15.37 -7.80
CA GLN A 172 -12.78 -16.56 -8.18
C GLN A 172 -11.43 -16.24 -8.82
N LEU A 173 -11.15 -14.97 -9.14
CA LEU A 173 -9.92 -14.55 -9.82
C LEU A 173 -8.63 -15.11 -9.19
N LYS A 174 -8.59 -15.16 -7.85
CA LYS A 174 -7.44 -15.69 -7.10
C LYS A 174 -7.25 -17.21 -7.17
N ASN A 175 -8.30 -17.94 -7.58
CA ASN A 175 -8.33 -19.41 -7.66
C ASN A 175 -8.37 -19.91 -9.10
N SER A 176 -8.35 -19.01 -10.09
CA SER A 176 -8.43 -19.32 -11.52
C SER A 176 -7.08 -19.10 -12.19
N ASP A 177 -6.76 -19.88 -13.17
CA ASP A 177 -5.72 -19.57 -14.14
C ASP A 177 -6.22 -18.59 -15.21
N LYS A 178 -5.31 -18.10 -16.04
CA LYS A 178 -5.62 -17.12 -17.10
C LYS A 178 -6.65 -17.68 -18.11
N ALA A 179 -6.46 -18.91 -18.57
CA ALA A 179 -7.31 -19.51 -19.60
C ALA A 179 -8.72 -19.78 -19.08
N GLY A 180 -8.84 -20.39 -17.90
CA GLY A 180 -10.13 -20.65 -17.25
C GLY A 180 -10.89 -19.38 -16.91
N PHE A 181 -10.19 -18.34 -16.45
CA PHE A 181 -10.83 -17.05 -16.18
C PHE A 181 -11.35 -16.36 -17.43
N ILE A 182 -10.61 -16.40 -18.54
CA ILE A 182 -11.04 -15.85 -19.83
C ILE A 182 -12.27 -16.59 -20.32
N LEU A 183 -12.25 -17.93 -20.31
CA LEU A 183 -13.38 -18.76 -20.74
C LEU A 183 -14.65 -18.43 -19.93
N ALA A 184 -14.55 -18.42 -18.61
CA ALA A 184 -15.69 -18.10 -17.74
C ALA A 184 -16.21 -16.67 -17.94
N LEU A 185 -15.34 -15.71 -18.24
CA LEU A 185 -15.74 -14.32 -18.53
C LEU A 185 -16.41 -14.21 -19.91
N ASP A 186 -15.98 -15.00 -20.90
CA ASP A 186 -16.56 -15.03 -22.24
C ASP A 186 -17.94 -15.72 -22.21
N GLU A 187 -18.11 -16.83 -21.48
CA GLU A 187 -19.39 -17.49 -21.23
C GLU A 187 -20.38 -16.56 -20.53
N TRP A 188 -19.91 -15.86 -19.49
CA TRP A 188 -20.73 -14.85 -18.81
C TRP A 188 -21.18 -13.75 -19.78
N TYR A 189 -20.28 -13.24 -20.63
CA TYR A 189 -20.62 -12.20 -21.59
C TYR A 189 -21.62 -12.69 -22.63
N ALA A 190 -21.43 -13.88 -23.19
CA ALA A 190 -22.36 -14.48 -24.13
C ALA A 190 -23.78 -14.62 -23.55
N LYS A 191 -23.88 -15.02 -22.27
CA LYS A 191 -25.15 -15.13 -21.55
C LYS A 191 -25.84 -13.78 -21.35
N TRP A 192 -25.07 -12.72 -21.05
CA TRP A 192 -25.61 -11.43 -20.58
C TRP A 192 -25.36 -10.28 -21.57
N GLU A 193 -24.96 -10.56 -22.81
CA GLU A 193 -24.63 -9.55 -23.82
C GLU A 193 -25.76 -8.55 -24.05
N SER A 194 -27.01 -9.03 -24.18
CA SER A 194 -28.21 -8.19 -24.35
C SER A 194 -28.38 -7.22 -23.18
N THR A 195 -28.24 -7.70 -21.94
CA THR A 195 -28.33 -6.88 -20.72
C THR A 195 -27.17 -5.85 -20.64
N VAL A 196 -25.94 -6.28 -20.96
CA VAL A 196 -24.76 -5.38 -20.95
C VAL A 196 -24.88 -4.26 -21.99
N ASN A 197 -25.53 -4.53 -23.11
CA ASN A 197 -25.69 -3.61 -24.23
C ASN A 197 -27.05 -2.91 -24.27
N GLU A 198 -27.96 -3.19 -23.33
CA GLU A 198 -29.24 -2.54 -23.20
C GLU A 198 -29.08 -1.02 -23.07
N ARG A 199 -29.94 -0.29 -23.81
CA ARG A 199 -29.92 1.17 -23.86
C ARG A 199 -31.28 1.73 -23.47
N THR A 200 -31.22 2.81 -22.70
CA THR A 200 -32.41 3.65 -22.36
C THR A 200 -32.27 4.93 -23.13
N THR A 201 -33.35 5.30 -23.86
CA THR A 201 -33.50 6.61 -24.51
C THR A 201 -34.28 7.54 -23.63
N PHE A 202 -33.95 8.82 -23.63
CA PHE A 202 -34.60 9.88 -22.89
C PHE A 202 -34.46 11.21 -23.64
N VAL A 203 -35.38 12.16 -23.36
CA VAL A 203 -35.31 13.49 -23.96
C VAL A 203 -34.72 14.46 -22.95
N GLU A 204 -33.63 15.16 -23.33
CA GLU A 204 -32.99 16.21 -22.55
C GLU A 204 -32.79 17.43 -23.43
N ASP A 205 -33.24 18.60 -23.01
CA ASP A 205 -33.19 19.87 -23.78
C ASP A 205 -33.81 19.73 -25.19
N GLY A 206 -34.92 18.99 -25.33
CA GLY A 206 -35.63 18.77 -26.59
C GLY A 206 -34.87 17.85 -27.59
N LYS A 207 -33.76 17.20 -27.16
CA LYS A 207 -32.99 16.27 -27.98
C LYS A 207 -33.09 14.86 -27.41
N GLU A 208 -33.32 13.89 -28.28
CA GLU A 208 -33.25 12.47 -27.92
C GLU A 208 -31.82 12.08 -27.62
N ARG A 209 -31.59 11.54 -26.42
CA ARG A 209 -30.32 11.01 -25.96
C ARG A 209 -30.47 9.54 -25.56
N SER A 210 -29.39 8.81 -25.63
CA SER A 210 -29.35 7.39 -25.27
C SER A 210 -28.15 7.07 -24.40
N THR A 211 -28.36 6.31 -23.34
CA THR A 211 -27.31 5.81 -22.44
C THR A 211 -27.47 4.31 -22.22
N TYR A 212 -26.40 3.66 -21.73
CA TYR A 212 -26.51 2.25 -21.33
C TYR A 212 -27.30 2.13 -20.03
N THR A 213 -28.35 1.30 -20.03
CA THR A 213 -29.21 1.05 -18.87
C THR A 213 -28.39 0.54 -17.69
N HIS A 214 -27.49 -0.41 -17.95
CA HIS A 214 -26.65 -1.05 -16.93
C HIS A 214 -25.19 -0.57 -16.99
N MET A 215 -24.99 0.77 -16.92
CA MET A 215 -23.65 1.39 -17.06
C MET A 215 -22.60 0.81 -16.11
N ASN A 216 -22.94 0.54 -14.86
CA ASN A 216 -22.00 0.01 -13.87
C ASN A 216 -21.63 -1.45 -14.13
N LEU A 217 -22.58 -2.28 -14.58
CA LEU A 217 -22.30 -3.65 -15.01
C LEU A 217 -21.30 -3.65 -16.17
N ARG A 218 -21.57 -2.81 -17.18
CA ARG A 218 -20.69 -2.63 -18.32
C ARG A 218 -19.29 -2.15 -17.92
N LYS A 219 -19.18 -1.20 -16.99
CA LYS A 219 -17.89 -0.72 -16.47
C LYS A 219 -17.13 -1.82 -15.75
N ALA A 220 -17.82 -2.64 -14.94
CA ALA A 220 -17.22 -3.75 -14.23
C ALA A 220 -16.64 -4.80 -15.20
N TYR A 221 -17.44 -5.24 -16.17
CA TYR A 221 -17.01 -6.18 -17.23
C TYR A 221 -15.81 -5.63 -18.02
N ARG A 222 -15.92 -4.40 -18.52
CA ARG A 222 -14.83 -3.77 -19.30
C ARG A 222 -13.55 -3.58 -18.49
N SER A 223 -13.66 -3.37 -17.19
CA SER A 223 -12.50 -3.29 -16.29
C SER A 223 -11.78 -4.65 -16.21
N LEU A 224 -12.52 -5.76 -16.04
CA LEU A 224 -11.94 -7.10 -16.04
C LEU A 224 -11.28 -7.39 -17.39
N ARG A 225 -12.03 -7.24 -18.48
CA ARG A 225 -11.57 -7.58 -19.84
C ARG A 225 -10.30 -6.84 -20.24
N ARG A 226 -10.26 -5.54 -19.96
CA ARG A 226 -9.09 -4.67 -20.25
C ARG A 226 -7.85 -5.06 -19.44
N ASN A 227 -8.06 -5.51 -18.21
CA ASN A 227 -6.96 -5.75 -17.28
C ASN A 227 -6.45 -7.19 -17.30
N ILE A 228 -7.08 -8.12 -18.05
CA ILE A 228 -6.63 -9.53 -18.20
C ILE A 228 -5.12 -9.63 -18.47
N PRO A 229 -4.51 -8.86 -19.40
CA PRO A 229 -3.08 -8.98 -19.68
C PRO A 229 -2.17 -8.73 -18.49
N HIS A 230 -2.67 -8.01 -17.47
CA HIS A 230 -1.92 -7.66 -16.27
C HIS A 230 -2.32 -8.44 -15.02
N LEU A 231 -3.42 -9.21 -15.08
CA LEU A 231 -3.94 -9.95 -13.93
C LEU A 231 -3.26 -11.30 -13.70
N PHE A 232 -2.56 -11.81 -14.72
CA PHE A 232 -1.95 -13.14 -14.71
C PHE A 232 -0.46 -13.11 -15.13
N VAL A 233 0.21 -11.98 -14.96
CA VAL A 233 1.66 -11.84 -15.24
C VAL A 233 2.47 -12.82 -14.38
N PHE A 234 2.01 -13.13 -13.17
CA PHE A 234 2.64 -14.09 -12.26
C PHE A 234 2.64 -15.53 -12.84
N GLU A 235 1.71 -15.88 -13.73
CA GLU A 235 1.70 -17.17 -14.42
C GLU A 235 2.65 -17.18 -15.63
N GLU A 236 2.76 -16.04 -16.33
CA GLU A 236 3.64 -15.90 -17.50
C GLU A 236 5.11 -15.90 -17.12
N TRP A 237 5.42 -15.49 -15.87
CA TRP A 237 6.76 -15.36 -15.31
C TRP A 237 6.88 -16.11 -13.98
N MET A 238 6.50 -17.41 -14.00
CA MET A 238 6.47 -18.23 -12.77
C MET A 238 7.85 -18.32 -12.08
N GLU A 239 8.93 -18.32 -12.86
CA GLU A 239 10.30 -18.37 -12.37
C GLU A 239 10.70 -17.13 -11.53
N LEU A 240 10.01 -16.01 -11.71
CA LEU A 240 10.28 -14.78 -10.94
C LEU A 240 9.59 -14.79 -9.56
N GLY A 241 8.65 -15.68 -9.30
CA GLY A 241 7.93 -15.75 -8.03
C GLY A 241 7.12 -14.48 -7.73
N ILE A 242 6.46 -13.91 -8.75
CA ILE A 242 5.67 -12.67 -8.62
C ILE A 242 4.39 -12.97 -7.83
N PRO A 243 4.07 -12.25 -6.74
CA PRO A 243 2.79 -12.43 -6.07
C PRO A 243 1.63 -11.81 -6.86
N ASN A 244 0.47 -12.44 -6.81
CA ASN A 244 -0.74 -11.95 -7.51
C ASN A 244 -1.48 -10.83 -6.76
N THR A 245 -1.05 -10.49 -5.53
CA THR A 245 -1.67 -9.44 -4.69
C THR A 245 -0.64 -8.60 -3.95
N THR A 246 -1.09 -7.44 -3.45
CA THR A 246 -0.33 -6.56 -2.54
C THR A 246 -0.63 -6.84 -1.06
N ASN A 247 -1.31 -7.94 -0.72
CA ASN A 247 -1.78 -8.24 0.64
C ASN A 247 -0.66 -8.26 1.70
N CYS A 248 0.58 -8.53 1.28
CA CYS A 248 1.74 -8.47 2.17
C CYS A 248 1.99 -7.07 2.75
N LEU A 249 1.43 -6.00 2.16
CA LEU A 249 1.45 -4.63 2.68
C LEU A 249 0.24 -4.33 3.58
N ASP A 250 -0.92 -4.93 3.32
CA ASP A 250 -2.16 -4.66 4.08
C ASP A 250 -2.00 -4.98 5.57
N GLY A 251 -1.28 -6.06 5.91
CA GLY A 251 -0.95 -6.42 7.29
C GLY A 251 -0.13 -5.35 8.00
N HIS A 252 0.92 -4.86 7.36
CA HIS A 252 1.74 -3.75 7.88
C HIS A 252 0.94 -2.47 8.06
N PHE A 253 0.10 -2.13 7.08
CA PHE A 253 -0.75 -0.93 7.17
C PHE A 253 -1.78 -1.03 8.29
N SER A 254 -2.37 -2.20 8.50
CA SER A 254 -3.34 -2.43 9.57
C SER A 254 -2.71 -2.32 10.96
N ASP A 255 -1.56 -2.96 11.18
CA ASP A 255 -0.84 -2.86 12.47
C ASP A 255 -0.36 -1.43 12.73
N LEU A 256 0.21 -0.77 11.72
CA LEU A 256 0.63 0.63 11.85
C LEU A 256 -0.55 1.56 12.18
N LYS A 257 -1.73 1.37 11.56
CA LYS A 257 -2.94 2.12 11.89
C LYS A 257 -3.35 1.92 13.36
N ASN A 258 -3.28 0.68 13.85
CA ASN A 258 -3.58 0.38 15.25
C ASN A 258 -2.58 1.04 16.21
N LYS A 259 -1.28 0.98 15.90
CA LYS A 259 -0.25 1.65 16.69
C LYS A 259 -0.47 3.17 16.75
N LEU A 260 -0.76 3.81 15.61
CA LEU A 260 -1.03 5.25 15.55
C LEU A 260 -2.29 5.66 16.33
N ARG A 261 -3.32 4.80 16.39
CA ARG A 261 -4.53 5.04 17.20
C ARG A 261 -4.25 5.04 18.70
N ASN A 262 -3.29 4.24 19.16
CA ASN A 262 -2.90 4.19 20.57
C ASN A 262 -2.17 5.46 21.03
N HIS A 263 -1.68 6.25 20.09
CA HIS A 263 -0.89 7.45 20.34
C HIS A 263 -1.58 8.73 19.83
N ASN A 264 -2.76 9.02 20.38
CA ASN A 264 -3.52 10.22 20.03
C ASN A 264 -2.77 11.52 20.39
N GLY A 265 -3.04 12.59 19.64
CA GLY A 265 -2.46 13.91 19.92
C GLY A 265 -1.01 14.11 19.45
N MET A 266 -0.44 13.18 18.68
CA MET A 266 0.88 13.38 18.08
C MET A 266 0.87 14.50 17.04
N SER A 267 1.93 15.35 17.07
CA SER A 267 2.19 16.28 15.97
C SER A 267 2.46 15.51 14.66
N ARG A 268 2.18 16.16 13.53
CA ARG A 268 2.44 15.60 12.19
C ARG A 268 3.89 15.09 12.04
N ARG A 269 4.86 15.85 12.55
CA ARG A 269 6.29 15.50 12.52
C ARG A 269 6.58 14.19 13.29
N ARG A 270 6.02 14.02 14.49
CA ARG A 270 6.19 12.78 15.28
C ARG A 270 5.50 11.60 14.63
N LYS A 271 4.30 11.81 14.05
CA LYS A 271 3.58 10.77 13.32
C LYS A 271 4.38 10.25 12.13
N ILE A 272 4.95 11.14 11.31
CA ILE A 272 5.83 10.76 10.19
C ILE A 272 7.04 9.96 10.69
N LYS A 273 7.69 10.43 11.77
CA LYS A 273 8.84 9.75 12.34
C LYS A 273 8.49 8.32 12.81
N MET A 274 7.36 8.16 13.49
CA MET A 274 6.86 6.88 13.94
C MET A 274 6.55 5.93 12.76
N ILE A 275 5.94 6.45 11.70
CA ILE A 275 5.66 5.70 10.47
C ILE A 275 6.97 5.20 9.84
N LEU A 276 7.96 6.08 9.68
CA LEU A 276 9.24 5.73 9.06
C LEU A 276 10.01 4.70 9.89
N GLU A 277 10.04 4.84 11.22
CA GLU A 277 10.69 3.86 12.10
C GLU A 277 10.01 2.50 11.99
N TYR A 278 8.68 2.46 12.09
CA TYR A 278 7.93 1.21 12.00
C TYR A 278 8.13 0.47 10.67
N LEU A 279 8.18 1.20 9.56
CA LEU A 279 8.31 0.60 8.24
C LEU A 279 9.76 0.22 7.89
N ASN A 280 10.76 0.79 8.57
CA ASN A 280 12.17 0.49 8.35
C ASN A 280 12.79 -0.38 9.47
N SER A 281 11.99 -0.81 10.46
CA SER A 281 12.41 -1.73 11.53
C SER A 281 12.17 -3.21 11.14
#